data_171533e8f7892d2d32591002abb7c80f
#
_entry.id   171533e8f7892d2d32591002abb7c80f
#
_cell.length_a   1.000
_cell.length_b   1.000
_cell.length_c   1.000
_cell.angle_alpha   90.00
_cell.angle_beta   90.00
_cell.angle_gamma   90.00
#
_symmetry.space_group_name_H-M   'P 1'
#
loop_
_entity.id
_entity.type
_entity.pdbx_description
1 polymer ?
#
loop_
_entity_poly.entity_id
_entity_poly.type
_entity_poly.pdbx_seq_one_letter_code
_entity_poly.pdbx_strand_id
1 'polypeptide(L)'
;PPHRTIMGVVTRSAEKSYPATIESRIARTYPNWALSVVGEGSRLRMMEHIINAYSEADSRIQPEEISEKERISDRILKGRLGEFVSFLSLECYLAPEAMSSVITRFQECPDLDFLYADEDMVRENGEFLDPFFKPCWSPDLLIGMNYVGRFNVMRKQLLLDIGADWGDIANDGFYHLVLRVAEETNKIGRVPQVLSHCHITDESSDITAGQSELDVTAQMKSLQDALNRRGESADVVRDGAGKIKVHYRVSRNPLVSIIIPTKDRWDMLRQCIKSVESVTRYPSYEI
;
A
#
# COMPACT_ATOMS: atom_id res chain seq x y z
N PRO A 1 -6.68 -8.26 -27.32
CA PRO A 1 -5.34 -8.66 -26.93
C PRO A 1 -5.33 -8.93 -25.43
N PRO A 2 -4.65 -9.97 -24.99
CA PRO A 2 -4.63 -10.33 -23.60
C PRO A 2 -3.93 -9.23 -22.79
N HIS A 3 -4.61 -8.73 -21.77
CA HIS A 3 -4.04 -7.80 -20.79
C HIS A 3 -2.92 -8.53 -20.06
N ARG A 4 -1.67 -8.16 -20.27
CA ARG A 4 -0.56 -8.66 -19.48
C ARG A 4 -0.47 -7.87 -18.19
N THR A 5 -0.50 -8.57 -17.08
CA THR A 5 -0.21 -7.97 -15.77
C THR A 5 1.22 -8.32 -15.41
N ILE A 6 2.00 -7.34 -15.00
CA ILE A 6 3.35 -7.57 -14.51
C ILE A 6 3.39 -7.28 -13.04
N MET A 7 4.06 -8.17 -12.33
CA MET A 7 4.34 -8.04 -10.92
C MET A 7 5.84 -7.86 -10.73
N GLY A 8 6.22 -6.73 -10.17
CA GLY A 8 7.55 -6.55 -9.62
C GLY A 8 7.62 -7.10 -8.20
N VAL A 9 8.70 -7.76 -7.85
CA VAL A 9 8.94 -8.24 -6.49
C VAL A 9 10.14 -7.52 -5.94
N VAL A 10 9.95 -6.87 -4.81
CA VAL A 10 11.02 -6.16 -4.10
C VAL A 10 11.54 -7.04 -2.99
N THR A 11 12.85 -7.27 -2.97
CA THR A 11 13.49 -8.10 -1.97
C THR A 11 14.11 -7.24 -0.88
N ARG A 12 13.50 -7.17 0.31
CA ARG A 12 14.16 -6.55 1.47
C ARG A 12 14.56 -7.53 2.56
N SER A 13 13.84 -8.61 2.76
CA SER A 13 14.17 -9.59 3.80
C SER A 13 13.49 -10.94 3.58
N ALA A 14 14.09 -11.99 4.16
CA ALA A 14 13.60 -13.33 4.39
C ALA A 14 13.77 -14.36 3.26
N GLU A 15 14.94 -15.02 3.27
CA GLU A 15 15.27 -16.17 2.40
C GLU A 15 14.29 -17.36 2.48
N LYS A 16 13.54 -17.50 3.59
CA LYS A 16 12.69 -18.66 3.86
C LYS A 16 11.35 -18.66 3.10
N SER A 17 10.83 -17.50 2.71
CA SER A 17 9.46 -17.36 2.15
C SER A 17 9.42 -17.36 0.62
N TYR A 18 10.54 -17.30 -0.07
CA TYR A 18 10.64 -17.13 -1.51
C TYR A 18 9.97 -18.22 -2.36
N PRO A 19 10.17 -19.52 -2.09
CA PRO A 19 9.57 -20.57 -2.91
C PRO A 19 8.05 -20.50 -2.89
N ALA A 20 7.43 -20.42 -1.70
CA ALA A 20 5.99 -20.36 -1.56
C ALA A 20 5.37 -19.14 -2.25
N THR A 21 6.07 -17.99 -2.21
CA THR A 21 5.63 -16.77 -2.87
C THR A 21 5.67 -16.88 -4.40
N ILE A 22 6.72 -17.47 -4.97
CA ILE A 22 6.82 -17.69 -6.42
C ILE A 22 5.83 -18.78 -6.86
N GLU A 23 5.72 -19.88 -6.13
CA GLU A 23 4.80 -20.98 -6.43
C GLU A 23 3.33 -20.54 -6.39
N SER A 24 2.94 -19.73 -5.42
CA SER A 24 1.59 -19.17 -5.37
C SER A 24 1.25 -18.33 -6.61
N ARG A 25 2.25 -17.82 -7.31
CA ARG A 25 2.09 -17.02 -8.52
C ARG A 25 2.01 -17.86 -9.79
N ILE A 26 2.59 -19.05 -9.79
CA ILE A 26 2.52 -20.03 -10.89
C ILE A 26 1.15 -20.71 -10.91
N ALA A 27 0.59 -21.05 -9.75
CA ALA A 27 -0.67 -21.76 -9.59
C ALA A 27 -1.91 -20.84 -9.76
N ARG A 28 -2.08 -20.17 -10.93
CA ARG A 28 -3.11 -19.15 -11.13
C ARG A 28 -4.14 -19.46 -12.17
N THR A 29 -5.35 -18.96 -11.91
CA THR A 29 -6.49 -19.03 -12.84
C THR A 29 -6.34 -18.07 -14.03
N TYR A 30 -5.52 -17.02 -13.92
CA TYR A 30 -5.30 -16.04 -14.99
C TYR A 30 -3.97 -16.28 -15.70
N PRO A 31 -3.97 -16.59 -17.01
CA PRO A 31 -2.77 -17.03 -17.73
C PRO A 31 -1.83 -15.91 -18.22
N ASN A 32 -2.35 -14.69 -18.37
CA ASN A 32 -1.64 -13.59 -19.04
C ASN A 32 -0.90 -12.69 -18.04
N TRP A 33 0.12 -13.24 -17.37
CA TRP A 33 0.97 -12.51 -16.45
C TRP A 33 2.46 -12.71 -16.77
N ALA A 34 3.27 -11.82 -16.28
CA ALA A 34 4.72 -11.96 -16.21
C ALA A 34 5.22 -11.52 -14.84
N LEU A 35 6.29 -12.09 -14.36
CA LEU A 35 6.91 -11.77 -13.08
C LEU A 35 8.36 -11.35 -13.31
N SER A 36 8.65 -10.09 -12.98
CA SER A 36 10.03 -9.62 -12.86
C SER A 36 10.44 -9.68 -11.39
N VAL A 37 11.43 -10.48 -11.09
CA VAL A 37 12.04 -10.53 -9.75
C VAL A 37 13.14 -9.49 -9.70
N VAL A 38 12.87 -8.38 -9.04
CA VAL A 38 13.74 -7.21 -9.05
C VAL A 38 14.51 -7.10 -7.74
N GLY A 39 15.80 -6.85 -7.80
CA GLY A 39 16.64 -6.69 -6.62
C GLY A 39 17.96 -5.99 -6.92
N GLU A 40 18.61 -5.51 -5.86
CA GLU A 40 19.98 -4.98 -5.95
C GLU A 40 20.98 -6.12 -6.12
N GLY A 41 22.08 -5.84 -6.85
CA GLY A 41 23.02 -6.84 -7.35
C GLY A 41 23.51 -7.90 -6.36
N SER A 42 23.81 -7.53 -5.11
CA SER A 42 24.25 -8.51 -4.09
C SER A 42 23.11 -9.41 -3.62
N ARG A 43 21.91 -8.85 -3.44
CA ARG A 43 20.72 -9.57 -2.97
C ARG A 43 20.15 -10.46 -4.06
N LEU A 44 20.10 -9.97 -5.29
CA LEU A 44 19.65 -10.77 -6.43
C LEU A 44 20.55 -11.98 -6.63
N ARG A 45 21.88 -11.83 -6.48
CA ARG A 45 22.84 -12.94 -6.57
C ARG A 45 22.65 -14.02 -5.49
N MET A 46 22.26 -13.64 -4.27
CA MET A 46 21.94 -14.62 -3.21
C MET A 46 20.76 -15.51 -3.57
N MET A 47 19.86 -15.02 -4.41
CA MET A 47 18.64 -15.73 -4.84
C MET A 47 18.74 -16.29 -6.25
N GLU A 48 19.82 -16.06 -6.94
CA GLU A 48 19.97 -16.34 -8.38
C GLU A 48 19.66 -17.81 -8.71
N HIS A 49 20.12 -18.75 -7.88
CA HIS A 49 19.88 -20.18 -8.08
C HIS A 49 18.38 -20.55 -7.98
N ILE A 50 17.63 -19.90 -7.06
CA ILE A 50 16.19 -20.13 -6.90
C ILE A 50 15.44 -19.52 -8.08
N ILE A 51 15.74 -18.26 -8.42
CA ILE A 51 15.06 -17.53 -9.49
C ILE A 51 15.33 -18.20 -10.84
N ASN A 52 16.56 -18.65 -11.09
CA ASN A 52 16.92 -19.35 -12.33
C ASN A 52 16.17 -20.66 -12.47
N ALA A 53 16.01 -21.45 -11.41
CA ALA A 53 15.23 -22.68 -11.46
C ALA A 53 13.76 -22.42 -11.86
N TYR A 54 13.16 -21.36 -11.33
CA TYR A 54 11.79 -20.96 -11.73
C TYR A 54 11.74 -20.36 -13.15
N SER A 55 12.75 -19.62 -13.57
CA SER A 55 12.84 -19.05 -14.93
C SER A 55 13.00 -20.13 -16.00
N GLU A 56 13.72 -21.19 -15.70
CA GLU A 56 13.86 -22.37 -16.57
C GLU A 56 12.54 -23.14 -16.69
N ALA A 57 11.76 -23.21 -15.61
CA ALA A 57 10.47 -23.88 -15.58
C ALA A 57 9.36 -23.04 -16.23
N ASP A 58 9.41 -21.70 -16.11
CA ASP A 58 8.40 -20.78 -16.63
C ASP A 58 9.05 -19.50 -17.17
N SER A 59 9.07 -19.35 -18.49
CA SER A 59 9.67 -18.19 -19.18
C SER A 59 9.00 -16.85 -18.86
N ARG A 60 7.86 -16.85 -18.19
CA ARG A 60 7.18 -15.64 -17.69
C ARG A 60 7.87 -15.05 -16.47
N ILE A 61 8.73 -15.80 -15.79
CA ILE A 61 9.51 -15.39 -14.63
C ILE A 61 10.90 -14.99 -15.09
N GLN A 62 11.33 -13.77 -14.74
CA GLN A 62 12.64 -13.26 -15.15
C GLN A 62 13.31 -12.52 -13.99
N PRO A 63 14.60 -12.81 -13.70
CA PRO A 63 15.40 -11.97 -12.82
C PRO A 63 15.73 -10.64 -13.51
N GLU A 64 15.65 -9.55 -12.77
CA GLU A 64 16.03 -8.23 -13.25
C GLU A 64 16.85 -7.51 -12.20
N GLU A 65 18.10 -7.22 -12.51
CA GLU A 65 18.95 -6.37 -11.68
C GLU A 65 18.58 -4.90 -11.88
N ILE A 66 18.39 -4.16 -10.78
CA ILE A 66 18.08 -2.74 -10.81
C ILE A 66 19.05 -1.99 -9.90
N SER A 67 19.42 -0.77 -10.30
CA SER A 67 20.15 0.16 -9.46
C SER A 67 19.20 1.11 -8.74
N GLU A 68 19.57 1.57 -7.55
CA GLU A 68 18.77 2.53 -6.76
C GLU A 68 18.40 3.82 -7.51
N LYS A 69 19.22 4.19 -8.49
CA LYS A 69 19.04 5.40 -9.30
C LYS A 69 18.25 5.17 -10.60
N GLU A 70 17.87 3.94 -10.88
CA GLU A 70 17.14 3.63 -12.11
C GLU A 70 15.66 3.99 -11.95
N ARG A 71 15.14 4.77 -12.89
CA ARG A 71 13.70 5.08 -12.92
C ARG A 71 12.92 3.85 -13.33
N ILE A 72 11.86 3.59 -12.60
CA ILE A 72 10.92 2.52 -12.96
C ILE A 72 10.30 2.80 -14.32
N SER A 73 10.02 4.07 -14.65
CA SER A 73 9.54 4.48 -15.96
C SER A 73 10.44 3.98 -17.09
N ASP A 74 11.77 4.04 -16.92
CA ASP A 74 12.70 3.61 -17.95
C ASP A 74 12.68 2.10 -18.17
N ARG A 75 12.47 1.32 -17.10
CA ARG A 75 12.25 -0.12 -17.17
C ARG A 75 10.92 -0.48 -17.82
N ILE A 76 9.87 0.22 -17.44
CA ILE A 76 8.52 0.06 -18.00
C ILE A 76 8.54 0.30 -19.50
N LEU A 77 9.26 1.30 -19.97
CA LEU A 77 9.38 1.64 -21.38
C LEU A 77 10.23 0.61 -22.15
N LYS A 78 11.21 -0.04 -21.52
CA LYS A 78 12.09 -1.05 -22.14
C LYS A 78 11.40 -2.39 -22.46
N GLY A 79 10.11 -2.57 -22.14
CA GLY A 79 9.45 -3.40 -23.07
C GLY A 79 8.69 -4.64 -22.64
N ARG A 80 8.59 -5.06 -21.38
CA ARG A 80 7.79 -6.27 -21.06
C ARG A 80 6.51 -6.03 -20.26
N LEU A 81 6.31 -4.81 -19.79
CA LEU A 81 5.19 -4.49 -18.93
C LEU A 81 3.87 -4.46 -19.71
N GLY A 82 2.89 -5.17 -19.19
CA GLY A 82 1.53 -5.18 -19.70
C GLY A 82 0.79 -3.88 -19.46
N GLU A 83 -0.52 -3.94 -19.54
CA GLU A 83 -1.40 -2.81 -19.27
C GLU A 83 -1.47 -2.46 -17.78
N PHE A 84 -1.32 -3.46 -16.92
CA PHE A 84 -1.41 -3.32 -15.46
C PHE A 84 -0.10 -3.75 -14.79
N VAL A 85 0.25 -3.08 -13.71
CA VAL A 85 1.46 -3.31 -12.91
C VAL A 85 1.08 -3.46 -11.44
N SER A 86 1.74 -4.39 -10.76
CA SER A 86 1.64 -4.58 -9.31
C SER A 86 3.02 -4.77 -8.72
N PHE A 87 3.28 -4.17 -7.57
CA PHE A 87 4.47 -4.45 -6.77
C PHE A 87 4.09 -5.31 -5.58
N LEU A 88 4.86 -6.35 -5.34
CA LEU A 88 4.58 -7.33 -4.29
C LEU A 88 5.82 -7.57 -3.44
N SER A 89 5.62 -7.65 -2.13
CA SER A 89 6.65 -8.15 -1.22
C SER A 89 6.81 -9.67 -1.38
N LEU A 90 8.04 -10.16 -1.19
CA LEU A 90 8.29 -11.61 -1.14
C LEU A 90 7.75 -12.29 0.12
N GLU A 91 7.36 -11.51 1.11
CA GLU A 91 6.74 -12.01 2.34
C GLU A 91 5.26 -12.36 2.16
N CYS A 92 4.66 -11.98 1.02
CA CYS A 92 3.24 -12.20 0.76
C CYS A 92 3.05 -13.10 -0.45
N TYR A 93 2.09 -14.00 -0.37
CA TYR A 93 1.60 -14.75 -1.52
C TYR A 93 0.16 -14.34 -1.85
N LEU A 94 -0.26 -14.57 -3.07
CA LEU A 94 -1.56 -14.18 -3.56
C LEU A 94 -2.51 -15.38 -3.61
N ALA A 95 -3.78 -15.15 -3.33
CA ALA A 95 -4.84 -16.11 -3.59
C ALA A 95 -4.84 -16.52 -5.09
N PRO A 96 -5.20 -17.76 -5.42
CA PRO A 96 -5.22 -18.24 -6.82
C PRO A 96 -6.03 -17.35 -7.77
N GLU A 97 -7.13 -16.80 -7.30
CA GLU A 97 -8.06 -15.93 -8.03
C GLU A 97 -7.66 -14.44 -8.02
N ALA A 98 -6.61 -14.04 -7.32
CA ALA A 98 -6.27 -12.63 -7.12
C ALA A 98 -6.18 -11.84 -8.43
N MET A 99 -5.48 -12.38 -9.43
CA MET A 99 -5.31 -11.69 -10.70
C MET A 99 -6.60 -11.65 -11.52
N SER A 100 -7.37 -12.73 -11.56
CA SER A 100 -8.65 -12.78 -12.27
C SER A 100 -9.66 -11.81 -11.65
N SER A 101 -9.74 -11.74 -10.32
CA SER A 101 -10.63 -10.83 -9.60
C SER A 101 -10.30 -9.37 -9.90
N VAL A 102 -9.02 -9.00 -9.87
CA VAL A 102 -8.57 -7.63 -10.17
C VAL A 102 -8.84 -7.26 -11.62
N ILE A 103 -8.50 -8.13 -12.58
CA ILE A 103 -8.73 -7.87 -14.00
C ILE A 103 -10.24 -7.76 -14.32
N THR A 104 -11.05 -8.65 -13.73
CA THR A 104 -12.51 -8.55 -13.87
C THR A 104 -13.01 -7.20 -13.34
N ARG A 105 -12.50 -6.74 -12.20
CA ARG A 105 -12.89 -5.43 -11.66
C ARG A 105 -12.50 -4.26 -12.55
N PHE A 106 -11.33 -4.27 -13.18
CA PHE A 106 -10.96 -3.27 -14.18
C PHE A 106 -11.83 -3.32 -15.44
N GLN A 107 -12.30 -4.51 -15.84
CA GLN A 107 -13.21 -4.67 -16.97
C GLN A 107 -14.63 -4.15 -16.66
N GLU A 108 -15.13 -4.40 -15.45
CA GLU A 108 -16.41 -3.89 -14.96
C GLU A 108 -16.41 -2.36 -14.79
N CYS A 109 -15.27 -1.81 -14.39
CA CYS A 109 -15.07 -0.38 -14.13
C CYS A 109 -13.85 0.13 -14.91
N PRO A 110 -13.96 0.36 -16.24
CA PRO A 110 -12.83 0.72 -17.09
C PRO A 110 -12.16 2.06 -16.77
N ASP A 111 -12.85 2.92 -16.04
CA ASP A 111 -12.34 4.23 -15.61
C ASP A 111 -11.38 4.16 -14.41
N LEU A 112 -11.28 3.01 -13.74
CA LEU A 112 -10.38 2.86 -12.61
C LEU A 112 -8.92 2.82 -13.08
N ASP A 113 -8.05 3.52 -12.34
CA ASP A 113 -6.60 3.57 -12.56
C ASP A 113 -5.83 2.71 -11.56
N PHE A 114 -6.40 2.53 -10.36
CA PHE A 114 -5.75 1.83 -9.25
C PHE A 114 -6.77 0.97 -8.48
N LEU A 115 -6.36 -0.24 -8.12
CA LEU A 115 -7.13 -1.17 -7.29
C LEU A 115 -6.28 -1.70 -6.14
N TYR A 116 -6.91 -1.88 -4.98
CA TYR A 116 -6.36 -2.62 -3.84
C TYR A 116 -7.37 -3.66 -3.36
N ALA A 117 -6.89 -4.64 -2.61
CA ALA A 117 -7.71 -5.73 -2.10
C ALA A 117 -7.50 -5.92 -0.59
N ASP A 118 -8.37 -6.69 0.03
CA ASP A 118 -8.23 -7.10 1.42
C ASP A 118 -7.05 -8.06 1.58
N GLU A 119 -6.53 -8.17 2.77
CA GLU A 119 -5.39 -9.03 3.09
C GLU A 119 -5.58 -9.69 4.46
N ASP A 120 -4.87 -10.75 4.69
CA ASP A 120 -4.74 -11.39 5.99
C ASP A 120 -3.30 -11.79 6.28
N MET A 121 -3.09 -12.36 7.42
CA MET A 121 -1.81 -12.88 7.85
C MET A 121 -1.84 -14.41 7.83
N VAL A 122 -0.68 -15.03 7.63
CA VAL A 122 -0.55 -16.48 7.66
C VAL A 122 0.66 -16.89 8.49
N ARG A 123 0.48 -17.90 9.33
CA ARG A 123 1.57 -18.52 10.10
C ARG A 123 2.30 -19.56 9.26
N GLU A 124 3.50 -19.97 9.70
CA GLU A 124 4.28 -21.03 9.06
C GLU A 124 3.51 -22.38 8.98
N ASN A 125 2.57 -22.65 9.90
CA ASN A 125 1.72 -23.84 9.88
C ASN A 125 0.56 -23.75 8.87
N GLY A 126 0.43 -22.64 8.13
CA GLY A 126 -0.63 -22.41 7.15
C GLY A 126 -1.95 -21.88 7.74
N GLU A 127 -2.01 -21.54 9.03
CA GLU A 127 -3.19 -20.94 9.67
C GLU A 127 -3.34 -19.47 9.27
N PHE A 128 -4.53 -19.09 8.74
CA PHE A 128 -4.87 -17.71 8.41
C PHE A 128 -5.39 -16.97 9.63
N LEU A 129 -4.97 -15.72 9.80
CA LEU A 129 -5.26 -14.87 10.95
C LEU A 129 -5.51 -13.43 10.53
N ASP A 130 -6.16 -12.71 11.42
CA ASP A 130 -6.28 -11.24 11.40
C ASP A 130 -6.66 -10.67 10.02
N PRO A 131 -7.78 -11.11 9.42
CA PRO A 131 -8.23 -10.59 8.14
C PRO A 131 -8.48 -9.09 8.24
N PHE A 132 -7.84 -8.32 7.38
CA PHE A 132 -8.01 -6.88 7.28
C PHE A 132 -8.93 -6.54 6.10
N PHE A 133 -10.21 -6.33 6.43
CA PHE A 133 -11.22 -5.86 5.49
C PHE A 133 -11.10 -4.34 5.34
N LYS A 134 -10.52 -3.91 4.25
CA LYS A 134 -10.17 -2.52 4.01
C LYS A 134 -11.42 -1.68 3.69
N PRO A 135 -11.48 -0.40 4.08
CA PRO A 135 -12.58 0.49 3.72
C PRO A 135 -12.58 0.80 2.21
N CYS A 136 -13.64 1.45 1.74
CA CYS A 136 -13.61 2.15 0.45
C CYS A 136 -12.54 3.25 0.49
N TRP A 137 -12.14 3.74 -0.69
CA TRP A 137 -11.10 4.75 -0.80
C TRP A 137 -11.35 5.96 0.12
N SER A 138 -10.38 6.25 0.95
CA SER A 138 -10.38 7.36 1.92
C SER A 138 -8.98 7.98 1.98
N PRO A 139 -8.75 9.10 1.30
CA PRO A 139 -7.46 9.77 1.28
C PRO A 139 -7.04 10.28 2.67
N ASP A 140 -7.99 10.68 3.52
CA ASP A 140 -7.69 11.12 4.88
C ASP A 140 -7.23 9.97 5.78
N LEU A 141 -7.84 8.79 5.63
CA LEU A 141 -7.39 7.60 6.35
C LEU A 141 -5.98 7.18 5.90
N LEU A 142 -5.66 7.34 4.60
CA LEU A 142 -4.33 7.04 4.07
C LEU A 142 -3.25 7.89 4.74
N ILE A 143 -3.53 9.13 5.07
CA ILE A 143 -2.61 10.00 5.81
C ILE A 143 -2.37 9.47 7.24
N GLY A 144 -3.38 8.86 7.85
CA GLY A 144 -3.27 8.28 9.20
C GLY A 144 -2.62 6.90 9.25
N MET A 145 -2.76 6.11 8.20
CA MET A 145 -2.20 4.76 8.09
C MET A 145 -2.20 4.27 6.64
N ASN A 146 -1.19 3.49 6.28
CA ASN A 146 -1.15 2.80 4.99
C ASN A 146 -2.10 1.58 5.00
N TYR A 147 -3.42 1.84 4.88
CA TYR A 147 -4.43 0.77 4.84
C TYR A 147 -4.53 0.06 3.48
N VAL A 148 -3.99 0.65 2.42
CA VAL A 148 -3.98 0.04 1.08
C VAL A 148 -3.19 -1.27 1.07
N GLY A 149 -2.15 -1.36 1.87
CA GLY A 149 -1.41 -2.59 2.10
C GLY A 149 -0.50 -3.00 0.93
N ARG A 150 -0.21 -4.30 0.87
CA ARG A 150 0.89 -4.84 0.06
C ARG A 150 0.46 -5.34 -1.32
N PHE A 151 -0.84 -5.61 -1.53
CA PHE A 151 -1.36 -6.01 -2.83
C PHE A 151 -2.22 -4.91 -3.43
N ASN A 152 -1.67 -4.28 -4.43
CA ASN A 152 -2.34 -3.28 -5.24
C ASN A 152 -1.93 -3.43 -6.71
N VAL A 153 -2.81 -3.00 -7.60
CA VAL A 153 -2.60 -3.08 -9.05
C VAL A 153 -3.01 -1.76 -9.68
N MET A 154 -2.18 -1.25 -10.56
CA MET A 154 -2.41 0.03 -11.23
C MET A 154 -2.24 -0.09 -12.73
N ARG A 155 -2.85 0.86 -13.47
CA ARG A 155 -2.54 1.02 -14.88
C ARG A 155 -1.11 1.44 -15.06
N LYS A 156 -0.44 0.86 -16.04
CA LYS A 156 0.93 1.23 -16.41
C LYS A 156 1.07 2.75 -16.67
N GLN A 157 0.07 3.35 -17.32
CA GLN A 157 0.11 4.78 -17.62
C GLN A 157 0.18 5.63 -16.34
N LEU A 158 -0.61 5.31 -15.31
CA LEU A 158 -0.55 5.99 -14.02
C LEU A 158 0.87 5.95 -13.40
N LEU A 159 1.52 4.79 -13.46
CA LEU A 159 2.89 4.66 -12.95
C LEU A 159 3.90 5.51 -13.74
N LEU A 160 3.70 5.65 -15.07
CA LEU A 160 4.52 6.54 -15.90
C LEU A 160 4.28 8.01 -15.58
N ASP A 161 3.04 8.41 -15.37
CA ASP A 161 2.64 9.78 -15.05
C ASP A 161 3.20 10.21 -13.67
N ILE A 162 3.20 9.31 -12.70
CA ILE A 162 3.82 9.52 -11.39
C ILE A 162 5.33 9.71 -11.50
N GLY A 163 6.00 9.04 -12.43
CA GLY A 163 7.45 9.12 -12.62
C GLY A 163 8.25 8.65 -11.39
N ALA A 164 7.77 7.59 -10.72
CA ALA A 164 8.40 7.06 -9.51
C ALA A 164 9.78 6.45 -9.79
N ASP A 165 10.72 6.68 -8.88
CA ASP A 165 12.01 6.03 -8.87
C ASP A 165 11.95 4.70 -8.08
N TRP A 166 12.90 3.79 -8.33
CA TRP A 166 12.94 2.52 -7.63
C TRP A 166 13.13 2.67 -6.11
N GLY A 167 13.96 3.62 -5.69
CA GLY A 167 14.19 3.95 -4.29
C GLY A 167 12.89 4.33 -3.55
N ASP A 168 11.97 4.98 -4.24
CA ASP A 168 10.68 5.39 -3.70
C ASP A 168 9.75 4.20 -3.43
N ILE A 169 9.94 3.09 -4.13
CA ILE A 169 9.13 1.88 -3.99
C ILE A 169 9.71 0.91 -2.97
N ALA A 170 11.05 0.80 -2.94
CA ALA A 170 11.73 -0.23 -2.16
C ALA A 170 11.79 0.08 -0.66
N ASN A 171 11.60 1.34 -0.24
CA ASN A 171 12.05 1.79 1.08
C ASN A 171 10.99 1.80 2.18
N ASP A 172 9.68 1.85 1.88
CA ASP A 172 8.64 2.08 2.87
C ASP A 172 7.39 1.20 2.72
N GLY A 173 7.52 0.04 2.10
CA GLY A 173 6.40 -0.88 1.88
C GLY A 173 5.36 -0.33 0.92
N PHE A 174 5.79 0.38 -0.12
CA PHE A 174 4.96 1.00 -1.16
C PHE A 174 4.13 2.21 -0.70
N TYR A 175 4.28 2.69 0.52
CA TYR A 175 3.48 3.81 1.01
C TYR A 175 3.72 5.09 0.23
N HIS A 176 4.99 5.40 -0.09
CA HIS A 176 5.34 6.53 -0.96
C HIS A 176 4.59 6.47 -2.30
N LEU A 177 4.62 5.29 -2.94
CA LEU A 177 3.93 5.09 -4.22
C LEU A 177 2.42 5.33 -4.10
N VAL A 178 1.77 4.80 -3.06
CA VAL A 178 0.33 4.98 -2.84
C VAL A 178 -0.03 6.44 -2.57
N LEU A 179 0.81 7.17 -1.83
CA LEU A 179 0.63 8.61 -1.64
C LEU A 179 0.72 9.39 -2.95
N ARG A 180 1.68 9.03 -3.84
CA ARG A 180 1.80 9.62 -5.19
C ARG A 180 0.60 9.28 -6.08
N VAL A 181 0.10 8.04 -6.02
CA VAL A 181 -1.16 7.64 -6.67
C VAL A 181 -2.32 8.52 -6.23
N ALA A 182 -2.45 8.76 -4.91
CA ALA A 182 -3.50 9.60 -4.35
C ALA A 182 -3.40 11.09 -4.75
N GLU A 183 -2.23 11.55 -5.16
CA GLU A 183 -2.02 12.90 -5.71
C GLU A 183 -2.39 13.00 -7.19
N GLU A 184 -2.26 11.90 -7.94
CA GLU A 184 -2.44 11.90 -9.40
C GLU A 184 -3.85 11.52 -9.84
N THR A 185 -4.55 10.63 -9.10
CA THR A 185 -5.88 10.16 -9.50
C THR A 185 -6.83 9.97 -8.32
N ASN A 186 -8.13 10.21 -8.59
CA ASN A 186 -9.24 9.84 -7.70
C ASN A 186 -9.96 8.54 -8.17
N LYS A 187 -9.51 7.94 -9.27
CA LYS A 187 -10.10 6.74 -9.86
C LYS A 187 -9.54 5.48 -9.22
N ILE A 188 -9.75 5.39 -7.91
CA ILE A 188 -9.22 4.34 -7.04
C ILE A 188 -10.37 3.47 -6.56
N GLY A 189 -10.24 2.17 -6.74
CA GLY A 189 -11.25 1.20 -6.35
C GLY A 189 -10.72 0.12 -5.41
N ARG A 190 -11.64 -0.66 -4.85
CA ARG A 190 -11.36 -1.80 -3.99
C ARG A 190 -11.96 -3.08 -4.58
N VAL A 191 -11.25 -4.19 -4.42
CA VAL A 191 -11.78 -5.54 -4.56
C VAL A 191 -12.04 -6.09 -3.15
N PRO A 192 -13.32 -6.26 -2.74
CA PRO A 192 -13.67 -6.66 -1.37
C PRO A 192 -13.49 -8.17 -1.16
N GLN A 193 -12.30 -8.66 -1.35
CA GLN A 193 -11.88 -10.05 -1.20
C GLN A 193 -10.48 -10.09 -0.60
N VAL A 194 -10.21 -11.07 0.25
CA VAL A 194 -8.86 -11.35 0.76
C VAL A 194 -8.07 -12.01 -0.36
N LEU A 195 -7.20 -11.24 -1.01
CA LEU A 195 -6.44 -11.66 -2.19
C LEU A 195 -4.94 -11.74 -1.95
N SER A 196 -4.48 -11.35 -0.77
CA SER A 196 -3.07 -11.49 -0.37
C SER A 196 -2.95 -11.97 1.07
N HIS A 197 -1.97 -12.83 1.29
CA HIS A 197 -1.67 -13.48 2.55
C HIS A 197 -0.21 -13.20 2.90
N CYS A 198 0.04 -12.53 4.02
CA CYS A 198 1.38 -12.14 4.42
C CYS A 198 1.90 -12.99 5.58
N HIS A 199 3.11 -13.54 5.43
CA HIS A 199 3.72 -14.34 6.48
C HIS A 199 3.99 -13.51 7.73
N ILE A 200 3.60 -14.05 8.89
CA ILE A 200 4.01 -13.55 10.19
C ILE A 200 5.35 -14.20 10.51
N THR A 201 6.36 -13.37 10.74
CA THR A 201 7.57 -13.82 11.45
C THR A 201 7.29 -13.77 12.94
N ASP A 202 7.81 -14.72 13.73
CA ASP A 202 7.51 -14.93 15.16
C ASP A 202 7.65 -13.68 16.07
N GLU A 203 8.17 -12.58 15.56
CA GLU A 203 8.35 -11.32 16.27
C GLU A 203 7.21 -10.31 16.07
N SER A 204 6.21 -10.58 15.22
CA SER A 204 5.14 -9.62 14.89
C SER A 204 3.74 -10.19 15.14
N SER A 205 3.16 -9.89 16.28
CA SER A 205 1.76 -10.25 16.60
C SER A 205 0.71 -9.23 16.11
N ASP A 206 1.12 -8.13 15.51
CA ASP A 206 0.24 -7.05 15.00
C ASP A 206 0.61 -6.68 13.57
N ILE A 207 -0.40 -6.37 12.73
CA ILE A 207 -0.22 -5.83 11.36
C ILE A 207 0.71 -4.61 11.36
N THR A 208 0.78 -3.89 12.48
CA THR A 208 1.66 -2.73 12.70
C THR A 208 2.94 -3.06 13.48
N ALA A 209 2.99 -4.17 14.21
CA ALA A 209 4.12 -4.51 15.11
C ALA A 209 5.32 -5.13 14.37
N GLY A 210 5.15 -5.58 13.13
CA GLY A 210 6.24 -6.12 12.28
C GLY A 210 7.02 -5.06 11.50
N GLN A 211 6.71 -3.77 11.69
CA GLN A 211 7.46 -2.70 11.02
C GLN A 211 8.75 -2.41 11.76
N SER A 212 9.88 -2.52 11.05
CA SER A 212 11.17 -2.10 11.61
C SER A 212 11.19 -0.59 11.87
N GLU A 213 12.03 -0.12 12.78
CA GLU A 213 12.23 1.31 13.04
C GLU A 213 12.61 2.07 11.74
N LEU A 214 13.32 1.41 10.83
CA LEU A 214 13.67 1.94 9.52
C LEU A 214 12.44 2.14 8.64
N ASP A 215 11.49 1.20 8.66
CA ASP A 215 10.26 1.29 7.88
C ASP A 215 9.36 2.43 8.39
N VAL A 216 9.24 2.60 9.69
CA VAL A 216 8.49 3.71 10.30
C VAL A 216 9.11 5.05 9.91
N THR A 217 10.44 5.18 9.97
CA THR A 217 11.15 6.40 9.59
C THR A 217 10.95 6.71 8.10
N ALA A 218 11.02 5.70 7.24
CA ALA A 218 10.78 5.86 5.80
C ALA A 218 9.33 6.31 5.52
N GLN A 219 8.35 5.70 6.20
CA GLN A 219 6.95 6.09 6.07
C GLN A 219 6.69 7.53 6.54
N MET A 220 7.27 7.94 7.67
CA MET A 220 7.17 9.33 8.13
C MET A 220 7.74 10.31 7.12
N LYS A 221 8.88 10.00 6.52
CA LYS A 221 9.48 10.82 5.47
C LYS A 221 8.57 10.91 4.24
N SER A 222 8.09 9.78 3.74
CA SER A 222 7.20 9.72 2.58
C SER A 222 5.92 10.54 2.80
N LEU A 223 5.35 10.46 4.01
CA LEU A 223 4.18 11.24 4.38
C LEU A 223 4.50 12.73 4.47
N GLN A 224 5.63 13.12 5.08
CA GLN A 224 6.05 14.53 5.14
C GLN A 224 6.28 15.11 3.73
N ASP A 225 6.91 14.34 2.85
CA ASP A 225 7.15 14.74 1.47
C ASP A 225 5.82 14.91 0.69
N ALA A 226 4.84 14.03 0.93
CA ALA A 226 3.50 14.14 0.34
C ALA A 226 2.77 15.40 0.82
N LEU A 227 2.80 15.69 2.12
CA LEU A 227 2.20 16.90 2.69
C LEU A 227 2.86 18.17 2.13
N ASN A 228 4.18 18.17 2.00
CA ASN A 228 4.92 19.28 1.40
C ASN A 228 4.53 19.51 -0.06
N ARG A 229 4.40 18.43 -0.88
CA ARG A 229 3.94 18.54 -2.28
C ARG A 229 2.54 19.11 -2.41
N ARG A 230 1.65 18.78 -1.46
CA ARG A 230 0.27 19.30 -1.37
C ARG A 230 0.22 20.75 -0.87
N GLY A 231 1.34 21.33 -0.44
CA GLY A 231 1.38 22.66 0.19
C GLY A 231 0.76 22.70 1.58
N GLU A 232 0.62 21.55 2.23
CA GLU A 232 0.05 21.44 3.58
C GLU A 232 1.10 21.82 4.62
N SER A 233 0.72 22.75 5.50
CA SER A 233 1.56 23.13 6.65
C SER A 233 1.32 22.17 7.81
N ALA A 234 2.09 21.11 7.87
CA ALA A 234 1.94 20.06 8.85
C ALA A 234 3.28 19.40 9.23
N ASP A 235 3.35 18.84 10.43
CA ASP A 235 4.49 18.07 10.92
C ASP A 235 4.07 16.61 11.11
N VAL A 236 4.86 15.69 10.60
CA VAL A 236 4.70 14.26 10.85
C VAL A 236 5.49 13.88 12.09
N VAL A 237 4.80 13.36 13.09
CA VAL A 237 5.40 13.02 14.39
C VAL A 237 5.04 11.58 14.77
N ARG A 238 5.80 11.00 15.70
CA ARG A 238 5.48 9.73 16.34
C ARG A 238 4.92 9.99 17.73
N ASP A 239 3.78 9.42 18.07
CA ASP A 239 3.22 9.55 19.40
C ASP A 239 3.91 8.63 20.42
N GLY A 240 3.54 8.77 21.71
CA GLY A 240 4.11 7.94 22.79
C GLY A 240 3.79 6.44 22.67
N ALA A 241 2.82 6.05 21.83
CA ALA A 241 2.50 4.66 21.50
C ALA A 241 3.18 4.17 20.22
N GLY A 242 4.05 5.01 19.63
CA GLY A 242 4.78 4.66 18.41
C GLY A 242 4.01 4.86 17.11
N LYS A 243 2.78 5.39 17.13
CA LYS A 243 1.96 5.60 15.93
C LYS A 243 2.32 6.91 15.23
N ILE A 244 2.31 6.89 13.91
CA ILE A 244 2.51 8.08 13.06
C ILE A 244 1.28 8.98 13.18
N LYS A 245 1.49 10.28 13.42
CA LYS A 245 0.47 11.31 13.47
C LYS A 245 0.87 12.53 12.67
N VAL A 246 -0.12 13.19 12.07
CA VAL A 246 0.05 14.46 11.37
C VAL A 246 -0.52 15.59 12.23
N HIS A 247 0.32 16.56 12.52
CA HIS A 247 -0.06 17.78 13.23
C HIS A 247 -0.15 18.94 12.24
N TYR A 248 -1.35 19.27 11.82
CA TYR A 248 -1.59 20.41 10.94
C TYR A 248 -1.42 21.73 11.68
N ARG A 249 -0.67 22.64 11.08
CA ARG A 249 -0.51 24.01 11.60
C ARG A 249 -1.64 24.88 11.08
N VAL A 250 -2.63 25.13 11.92
CA VAL A 250 -3.75 26.00 11.57
C VAL A 250 -3.29 27.47 11.59
N SER A 251 -3.18 28.07 10.42
CA SER A 251 -2.70 29.46 10.26
C SER A 251 -3.77 30.53 10.56
N ARG A 252 -5.05 30.14 10.59
CA ARG A 252 -6.20 31.00 10.85
C ARG A 252 -7.16 30.28 11.79
N ASN A 253 -7.94 31.05 12.54
CA ASN A 253 -8.99 30.50 13.39
C ASN A 253 -10.37 30.80 12.76
N PRO A 254 -10.80 30.09 11.70
CA PRO A 254 -12.12 30.28 11.14
C PRO A 254 -13.19 29.93 12.18
N LEU A 255 -14.35 30.58 12.09
CA LEU A 255 -15.48 30.24 12.95
C LEU A 255 -15.95 28.80 12.64
N VAL A 256 -16.05 27.98 13.68
CA VAL A 256 -16.58 26.62 13.61
C VAL A 256 -17.94 26.57 14.26
N SER A 257 -19.00 26.28 13.49
CA SER A 257 -20.35 26.09 14.03
C SER A 257 -20.54 24.62 14.40
N ILE A 258 -20.75 24.38 15.70
CA ILE A 258 -20.98 23.02 16.24
C ILE A 258 -22.50 22.78 16.29
N ILE A 259 -23.00 21.94 15.39
CA ILE A 259 -24.43 21.60 15.30
C ILE A 259 -24.72 20.35 16.13
N ILE A 260 -25.52 20.47 17.19
CA ILE A 260 -25.90 19.34 18.05
C ILE A 260 -27.37 18.99 17.84
N PRO A 261 -27.70 17.96 17.05
CA PRO A 261 -29.10 17.53 16.94
C PRO A 261 -29.57 16.92 18.26
N THR A 262 -30.67 17.43 18.78
CA THR A 262 -31.25 16.94 20.04
C THR A 262 -32.77 16.87 19.99
N LYS A 263 -33.34 15.92 20.73
CA LYS A 263 -34.78 15.78 20.96
C LYS A 263 -35.01 15.29 22.38
N ASP A 264 -35.65 16.15 23.21
CA ASP A 264 -36.16 15.83 24.57
C ASP A 264 -35.10 15.25 25.56
N ARG A 265 -33.82 15.53 25.36
CA ARG A 265 -32.71 15.01 26.17
C ARG A 265 -31.84 16.14 26.71
N TRP A 266 -32.43 17.00 27.52
CA TRP A 266 -31.79 18.18 28.10
C TRP A 266 -30.53 17.84 28.91
N ASP A 267 -30.57 16.80 29.71
CA ASP A 267 -29.46 16.32 30.53
C ASP A 267 -28.23 15.96 29.69
N MET A 268 -28.42 15.26 28.58
CA MET A 268 -27.33 14.91 27.64
C MET A 268 -26.80 16.15 26.89
N LEU A 269 -27.69 17.00 26.40
CA LEU A 269 -27.31 18.23 25.71
C LEU A 269 -26.47 19.13 26.64
N ARG A 270 -26.92 19.30 27.88
CA ARG A 270 -26.21 20.11 28.88
C ARG A 270 -24.81 19.54 29.16
N GLN A 271 -24.67 18.21 29.26
CA GLN A 271 -23.38 17.57 29.47
C GLN A 271 -22.46 17.77 28.27
N CYS A 272 -23.01 17.62 27.06
CA CYS A 272 -22.27 17.82 25.80
C CYS A 272 -21.75 19.27 25.70
N ILE A 273 -22.60 20.28 25.90
CA ILE A 273 -22.21 21.69 25.84
C ILE A 273 -21.13 21.99 26.88
N LYS A 274 -21.33 21.57 28.14
CA LYS A 274 -20.30 21.75 29.19
C LYS A 274 -18.95 21.10 28.82
N SER A 275 -18.99 19.93 28.23
CA SER A 275 -17.77 19.27 27.76
C SER A 275 -17.07 20.07 26.68
N VAL A 276 -17.81 20.53 25.66
CA VAL A 276 -17.26 21.39 24.61
C VAL A 276 -16.62 22.65 25.20
N GLU A 277 -17.32 23.36 26.05
CA GLU A 277 -16.84 24.60 26.68
C GLU A 277 -15.59 24.39 27.56
N SER A 278 -15.50 23.24 28.27
CA SER A 278 -14.42 23.00 29.23
C SER A 278 -13.15 22.39 28.61
N VAL A 279 -13.29 21.65 27.49
CA VAL A 279 -12.19 20.91 26.90
C VAL A 279 -11.66 21.53 25.61
N THR A 280 -12.52 22.25 24.87
CA THR A 280 -12.14 22.83 23.57
C THR A 280 -11.17 24.01 23.80
N ARG A 281 -9.99 23.85 23.16
CA ARG A 281 -8.95 24.91 23.18
C ARG A 281 -9.01 25.82 21.95
N TYR A 282 -9.86 25.49 20.99
CA TYR A 282 -10.02 26.28 19.77
C TYR A 282 -10.82 27.56 20.10
N PRO A 283 -10.32 28.77 19.75
CA PRO A 283 -10.89 30.03 20.29
C PRO A 283 -12.12 30.53 19.52
N SER A 284 -12.37 30.05 18.30
CA SER A 284 -13.39 30.61 17.40
C SER A 284 -14.44 29.57 17.04
N TYR A 285 -15.40 29.36 17.93
CA TYR A 285 -16.54 28.47 17.67
C TYR A 285 -17.82 29.00 18.25
N GLU A 286 -18.93 28.48 17.73
CA GLU A 286 -20.29 28.66 18.27
C GLU A 286 -20.99 27.30 18.34
N ILE A 287 -22.06 27.20 19.18
CA ILE A 287 -22.82 25.95 19.36
C ILE A 287 -24.27 26.20 19.00
#